data_2da2c77057cc752d0d5ca8c12c84ad6c
#
_entry.id   2da2c77057cc752d0d5ca8c12c84ad6c
#
_cell.length_a   1.000
_cell.length_b   1.000
_cell.length_c   1.000
_cell.angle_alpha   90.00
_cell.angle_beta   90.00
_cell.angle_gamma   90.00
#
_symmetry.space_group_name_H-M   'P 1'
#
loop_
_entity.id
_entity.type
_entity.pdbx_description
1 polymer ?
#
loop_
_entity_poly.entity_id
_entity_poly.type
_entity_poly.pdbx_seq_one_letter_code
_entity_poly.pdbx_strand_id
1 'polypeptide(L)'
;MQEINRTEIATLGEFGLIKHLTKDIELKNPETQYGVGDDAAVLEFKDKEVLVTTDLLMEGVHFDLVYTPLKHLGYKSAIVNFSVIYAMNGTPKQITVSIALSKRFCIEDLEQFYDGLKLACELHHVDIVGGDTTSSVTGLAISITCIGEADKDKVVYRNGAQDTDLICVSGDLGGAYMGLQLLEREKAVFQGAKEANPDFSGKEYILERQLKPEARKDIIEKLAKAGIKPTAMMDISDGLSSELLHICSQSDTGCRVYEERIPIDYQTAVMAEELNMNVTTCALNGGEDYELLFTVPLTEHERVSAIEGIKVIGHITKPELGCALITRDGQEFELKAQGWNPLKEK
;
A
#
# COMPACT_ATOMS: atom_id res chain seq x y z
N MET A 1 37.02 -25.50 -11.53
CA MET A 1 35.83 -25.03 -10.82
C MET A 1 35.31 -23.86 -11.63
N GLN A 2 34.15 -24.01 -12.27
CA GLN A 2 33.49 -22.88 -12.92
C GLN A 2 33.09 -21.91 -11.82
N GLU A 3 33.53 -20.65 -11.91
CA GLU A 3 32.99 -19.57 -11.07
C GLU A 3 31.49 -19.50 -11.33
N ILE A 4 30.68 -19.84 -10.32
CA ILE A 4 29.24 -19.62 -10.35
C ILE A 4 29.08 -18.10 -10.28
N ASN A 5 28.70 -17.49 -11.40
CA ASN A 5 28.40 -16.06 -11.47
C ASN A 5 27.23 -15.79 -10.51
N ARG A 6 27.52 -15.23 -9.34
CA ARG A 6 26.53 -14.88 -8.32
C ARG A 6 26.10 -13.43 -8.55
N THR A 7 24.82 -13.25 -8.92
CA THR A 7 24.23 -11.92 -9.04
C THR A 7 23.54 -11.55 -7.74
N GLU A 8 23.94 -10.47 -7.12
CA GLU A 8 23.31 -9.98 -5.91
C GLU A 8 21.88 -9.49 -6.21
N ILE A 9 20.93 -9.87 -5.36
CA ILE A 9 19.48 -9.52 -5.51
C ILE A 9 19.29 -8.01 -5.55
N ALA A 10 20.10 -7.27 -4.77
CA ALA A 10 20.06 -5.81 -4.73
C ALA A 10 20.26 -5.13 -6.09
N THR A 11 20.88 -5.81 -7.09
CA THR A 11 21.08 -5.25 -8.43
C THR A 11 19.78 -5.08 -9.20
N LEU A 12 18.77 -5.89 -8.91
CA LEU A 12 17.45 -5.87 -9.57
C LEU A 12 16.43 -5.06 -8.77
N GLY A 13 16.59 -4.99 -7.45
CA GLY A 13 15.53 -4.52 -6.55
C GLY A 13 14.34 -5.50 -6.53
N GLU A 14 13.30 -5.18 -5.76
CA GLU A 14 12.12 -6.05 -5.57
C GLU A 14 11.38 -6.31 -6.87
N PHE A 15 10.89 -5.27 -7.53
CA PHE A 15 10.10 -5.40 -8.77
C PHE A 15 10.91 -5.96 -9.94
N GLY A 16 12.20 -5.60 -10.04
CA GLY A 16 13.10 -6.18 -11.03
C GLY A 16 13.31 -7.68 -10.81
N LEU A 17 13.42 -8.12 -9.55
CA LEU A 17 13.49 -9.53 -9.18
C LEU A 17 12.20 -10.27 -9.52
N ILE A 18 11.05 -9.73 -9.14
CA ILE A 18 9.73 -10.30 -9.45
C ILE A 18 9.61 -10.47 -10.96
N LYS A 19 9.83 -9.40 -11.73
CA LYS A 19 9.79 -9.44 -13.20
C LYS A 19 10.75 -10.48 -13.80
N HIS A 20 11.96 -10.58 -13.25
CA HIS A 20 12.95 -11.57 -13.70
C HIS A 20 12.51 -13.01 -13.45
N LEU A 21 11.97 -13.29 -12.27
CA LEU A 21 11.54 -14.63 -11.86
C LEU A 21 10.24 -15.07 -12.54
N THR A 22 9.39 -14.13 -12.94
CA THR A 22 8.07 -14.45 -13.49
C THR A 22 7.94 -14.30 -15.01
N LYS A 23 8.99 -13.83 -15.68
CA LYS A 23 8.98 -13.51 -17.13
C LYS A 23 8.59 -14.70 -18.04
N ASP A 24 8.88 -15.93 -17.60
CA ASP A 24 8.66 -17.16 -18.37
C ASP A 24 7.42 -17.94 -17.84
N ILE A 25 6.60 -17.33 -16.95
CA ILE A 25 5.39 -17.97 -16.44
C ILE A 25 4.30 -17.88 -17.51
N GLU A 26 3.85 -19.06 -17.96
CA GLU A 26 2.70 -19.22 -18.85
C GLU A 26 1.46 -19.61 -18.04
N LEU A 27 0.37 -18.91 -18.26
CA LEU A 27 -0.94 -19.27 -17.69
C LEU A 27 -1.44 -20.56 -18.31
N LYS A 28 -1.80 -21.57 -17.49
CA LYS A 28 -2.21 -22.91 -17.93
C LYS A 28 -3.71 -23.14 -17.83
N ASN A 29 -4.37 -22.41 -16.95
CA ASN A 29 -5.79 -22.59 -16.65
C ASN A 29 -6.62 -21.49 -17.29
N PRO A 30 -7.70 -21.82 -18.00
CA PRO A 30 -8.57 -20.82 -18.62
C PRO A 30 -9.30 -19.94 -17.62
N GLU A 31 -9.42 -20.37 -16.37
CA GLU A 31 -10.00 -19.59 -15.27
C GLU A 31 -9.10 -18.44 -14.82
N THR A 32 -7.82 -18.47 -15.15
CA THR A 32 -6.87 -17.40 -14.81
C THR A 32 -6.92 -16.31 -15.88
N GLN A 33 -7.62 -15.24 -15.62
CA GLN A 33 -7.76 -14.12 -16.54
C GLN A 33 -6.55 -13.17 -16.49
N TYR A 34 -6.00 -12.98 -15.30
CA TYR A 34 -4.79 -12.17 -15.08
C TYR A 34 -3.95 -12.79 -13.98
N GLY A 35 -2.65 -12.93 -14.20
CA GLY A 35 -1.70 -13.49 -13.24
C GLY A 35 -0.84 -12.44 -12.56
N VAL A 36 0.50 -12.64 -12.63
CA VAL A 36 1.47 -11.71 -12.05
C VAL A 36 1.48 -10.39 -12.82
N GLY A 37 1.51 -9.26 -12.11
CA GLY A 37 1.70 -7.93 -12.74
C GLY A 37 0.70 -6.86 -12.31
N ASP A 38 -0.26 -7.19 -11.46
CA ASP A 38 -1.19 -6.24 -10.85
C ASP A 38 -1.30 -6.50 -9.33
N ASP A 39 -2.13 -5.73 -8.61
CA ASP A 39 -2.29 -5.83 -7.16
C ASP A 39 -2.81 -7.22 -6.73
N ALA A 40 -3.67 -7.85 -7.53
CA ALA A 40 -4.14 -9.21 -7.32
C ALA A 40 -4.27 -9.99 -8.64
N ALA A 41 -4.21 -11.34 -8.55
CA ALA A 41 -4.60 -12.20 -9.66
C ALA A 41 -6.13 -12.15 -9.87
N VAL A 42 -6.58 -12.27 -11.12
CA VAL A 42 -8.01 -12.30 -11.46
C VAL A 42 -8.35 -13.67 -11.95
N LEU A 43 -9.30 -14.31 -11.26
CA LEU A 43 -9.83 -15.63 -11.60
C LEU A 43 -11.31 -15.49 -11.95
N GLU A 44 -11.74 -16.15 -13.02
CA GLU A 44 -13.13 -16.12 -13.45
C GLU A 44 -13.90 -17.33 -12.94
N PHE A 45 -14.90 -17.11 -12.08
CA PHE A 45 -15.80 -18.13 -11.60
C PHE A 45 -17.26 -17.73 -11.85
N LYS A 46 -17.92 -18.42 -12.78
CA LYS A 46 -19.33 -18.15 -13.17
C LYS A 46 -19.52 -16.70 -13.59
N ASP A 47 -20.33 -15.94 -12.85
CA ASP A 47 -20.70 -14.55 -13.15
C ASP A 47 -19.85 -13.51 -12.45
N LYS A 48 -18.92 -13.92 -11.56
CA LYS A 48 -17.99 -13.07 -10.84
C LYS A 48 -16.55 -13.40 -11.19
N GLU A 49 -15.71 -12.39 -11.11
CA GLU A 49 -14.26 -12.57 -11.07
C GLU A 49 -13.80 -12.71 -9.63
N VAL A 50 -12.85 -13.62 -9.41
CA VAL A 50 -12.25 -13.83 -8.09
C VAL A 50 -10.90 -13.16 -8.07
N LEU A 51 -10.69 -12.29 -7.08
CA LEU A 51 -9.46 -11.58 -6.81
C LEU A 51 -8.72 -12.32 -5.70
N VAL A 52 -7.44 -12.57 -5.89
CA VAL A 52 -6.62 -13.25 -4.86
C VAL A 52 -5.34 -12.47 -4.66
N THR A 53 -5.04 -12.13 -3.41
CA THR A 53 -3.79 -11.49 -3.01
C THR A 53 -3.21 -12.17 -1.78
N THR A 54 -1.92 -11.99 -1.55
CA THR A 54 -1.26 -12.45 -0.34
C THR A 54 -0.12 -11.52 0.05
N ASP A 55 -0.02 -11.21 1.33
CA ASP A 55 1.08 -10.45 1.92
C ASP A 55 1.80 -11.26 2.98
N LEU A 56 3.09 -10.98 3.13
CA LEU A 56 3.97 -11.55 4.13
C LEU A 56 4.59 -10.45 4.98
N LEU A 57 4.24 -10.40 6.27
CA LEU A 57 4.81 -9.46 7.21
C LEU A 57 5.82 -10.17 8.13
N MET A 58 7.02 -9.60 8.22
CA MET A 58 8.14 -10.14 8.99
C MET A 58 8.54 -9.17 10.08
N GLU A 59 8.69 -9.68 11.29
CA GLU A 59 9.25 -8.90 12.39
C GLU A 59 10.67 -8.41 12.10
N GLY A 60 10.95 -7.15 12.44
CA GLY A 60 12.21 -6.47 12.15
C GLY A 60 12.35 -5.97 10.71
N VAL A 61 11.34 -6.23 9.85
CA VAL A 61 11.28 -5.76 8.47
C VAL A 61 10.05 -4.86 8.27
N HIS A 62 8.85 -5.40 8.49
CA HIS A 62 7.59 -4.70 8.28
C HIS A 62 6.99 -4.12 9.56
N PHE A 63 7.40 -4.62 10.72
CA PHE A 63 6.98 -4.14 12.02
C PHE A 63 8.02 -4.45 13.09
N ASP A 64 8.01 -3.67 14.17
CA ASP A 64 8.83 -3.90 15.35
C ASP A 64 7.94 -3.96 16.60
N LEU A 65 8.00 -5.08 17.34
CA LEU A 65 7.19 -5.29 18.53
C LEU A 65 7.62 -4.46 19.74
N VAL A 66 8.71 -3.70 19.63
CA VAL A 66 9.09 -2.70 20.65
C VAL A 66 8.04 -1.59 20.73
N TYR A 67 7.41 -1.23 19.60
CA TYR A 67 6.43 -0.15 19.54
C TYR A 67 5.11 -0.53 18.84
N THR A 68 5.01 -1.72 18.23
CA THR A 68 3.79 -2.17 17.56
C THR A 68 2.98 -3.08 18.48
N PRO A 69 1.83 -2.63 19.04
CA PRO A 69 0.95 -3.49 19.82
C PRO A 69 0.38 -4.62 18.97
N LEU A 70 0.33 -5.84 19.51
CA LEU A 70 -0.13 -7.02 18.78
C LEU A 70 -1.57 -6.87 18.23
N LYS A 71 -2.44 -6.17 18.96
CA LYS A 71 -3.79 -5.87 18.47
C LYS A 71 -3.78 -4.98 17.21
N HIS A 72 -2.95 -3.96 17.17
CA HIS A 72 -2.79 -3.12 15.97
C HIS A 72 -2.14 -3.90 14.83
N LEU A 73 -1.15 -4.75 15.14
CA LEU A 73 -0.53 -5.61 14.14
C LEU A 73 -1.53 -6.57 13.50
N GLY A 74 -2.39 -7.21 14.30
CA GLY A 74 -3.45 -8.07 13.79
C GLY A 74 -4.42 -7.33 12.87
N TYR A 75 -4.84 -6.12 13.25
CA TYR A 75 -5.67 -5.24 12.43
C TYR A 75 -4.98 -4.90 11.11
N LYS A 76 -3.77 -4.32 11.18
CA LYS A 76 -2.98 -3.92 10.02
C LYS A 76 -2.74 -5.09 9.06
N SER A 77 -2.44 -6.28 9.57
CA SER A 77 -2.19 -7.47 8.75
C SER A 77 -3.36 -7.87 7.85
N ALA A 78 -4.61 -7.62 8.29
CA ALA A 78 -5.79 -7.80 7.46
C ALA A 78 -5.98 -6.65 6.47
N ILE A 79 -5.82 -5.41 6.95
CA ILE A 79 -6.09 -4.18 6.18
C ILE A 79 -5.20 -4.08 4.95
N VAL A 80 -3.92 -4.43 5.04
CA VAL A 80 -3.00 -4.37 3.90
C VAL A 80 -3.51 -5.23 2.73
N ASN A 81 -4.07 -6.41 3.03
CA ASN A 81 -4.67 -7.30 2.02
C ASN A 81 -6.03 -6.78 1.52
N PHE A 82 -6.84 -6.18 2.39
CA PHE A 82 -8.13 -5.61 1.97
C PHE A 82 -7.93 -4.41 1.05
N SER A 83 -6.90 -3.60 1.30
CA SER A 83 -6.50 -2.47 0.47
C SER A 83 -6.26 -2.89 -0.98
N VAL A 84 -5.49 -3.96 -1.19
CA VAL A 84 -5.23 -4.52 -2.52
C VAL A 84 -6.50 -4.93 -3.26
N ILE A 85 -7.47 -5.57 -2.57
CA ILE A 85 -8.74 -5.97 -3.18
C ILE A 85 -9.59 -4.73 -3.53
N TYR A 86 -9.65 -3.71 -2.65
CA TYR A 86 -10.35 -2.46 -2.97
C TYR A 86 -9.68 -1.70 -4.10
N ALA A 87 -8.34 -1.73 -4.20
CA ALA A 87 -7.58 -1.12 -5.28
C ALA A 87 -7.92 -1.71 -6.66
N MET A 88 -8.45 -2.92 -6.72
CA MET A 88 -8.98 -3.52 -7.94
C MET A 88 -10.51 -3.35 -8.11
N ASN A 89 -11.12 -2.43 -7.34
CA ASN A 89 -12.58 -2.21 -7.30
C ASN A 89 -13.37 -3.46 -6.93
N GLY A 90 -12.76 -4.33 -6.13
CA GLY A 90 -13.35 -5.56 -5.61
C GLY A 90 -13.88 -5.40 -4.19
N THR A 91 -14.44 -6.48 -3.67
CA THR A 91 -14.91 -6.60 -2.29
C THR A 91 -14.23 -7.79 -1.64
N PRO A 92 -13.42 -7.62 -0.59
CA PRO A 92 -12.83 -8.75 0.14
C PRO A 92 -13.92 -9.59 0.80
N LYS A 93 -13.74 -10.91 0.82
CA LYS A 93 -14.75 -11.88 1.31
C LYS A 93 -14.20 -12.85 2.33
N GLN A 94 -13.05 -13.44 2.07
CA GLN A 94 -12.44 -14.43 2.94
C GLN A 94 -10.95 -14.17 3.08
N ILE A 95 -10.40 -14.59 4.24
CA ILE A 95 -8.95 -14.65 4.44
C ILE A 95 -8.53 -16.01 4.99
N THR A 96 -7.31 -16.40 4.67
CA THR A 96 -6.55 -17.41 5.39
C THR A 96 -5.34 -16.78 6.07
N VAL A 97 -4.98 -17.24 7.26
CA VAL A 97 -3.93 -16.65 8.10
C VAL A 97 -2.89 -17.69 8.44
N SER A 98 -1.69 -17.55 7.91
CA SER A 98 -0.55 -18.38 8.29
C SER A 98 0.38 -17.59 9.22
N ILE A 99 0.71 -18.16 10.38
CA ILE A 99 1.51 -17.49 11.40
C ILE A 99 2.65 -18.40 11.89
N ALA A 100 3.87 -17.87 11.91
CA ALA A 100 5.04 -18.56 12.44
C ALA A 100 5.54 -17.83 13.70
N LEU A 101 5.59 -18.56 14.82
CA LEU A 101 5.77 -18.01 16.16
C LEU A 101 7.07 -18.48 16.80
N SER A 102 7.87 -17.56 17.32
CA SER A 102 8.99 -17.91 18.19
C SER A 102 8.49 -18.27 19.61
N LYS A 103 9.33 -18.96 20.38
CA LYS A 103 9.00 -19.45 21.74
C LYS A 103 8.71 -18.34 22.78
N ARG A 104 8.90 -17.08 22.44
CA ARG A 104 8.64 -15.95 23.34
C ARG A 104 7.16 -15.58 23.47
N PHE A 105 6.32 -16.02 22.52
CA PHE A 105 4.89 -15.70 22.50
C PHE A 105 4.10 -16.65 23.40
N CYS A 106 3.09 -16.11 24.06
CA CYS A 106 2.11 -16.83 24.86
C CYS A 106 0.71 -16.78 24.21
N ILE A 107 -0.27 -17.44 24.81
CA ILE A 107 -1.65 -17.49 24.30
C ILE A 107 -2.27 -16.09 24.29
N GLU A 108 -2.05 -15.31 25.35
CA GLU A 108 -2.58 -13.96 25.53
C GLU A 108 -2.05 -12.98 24.44
N ASP A 109 -0.83 -13.19 23.98
CA ASP A 109 -0.26 -12.44 22.86
C ASP A 109 -1.02 -12.70 21.57
N LEU A 110 -1.33 -13.98 21.32
CA LEU A 110 -2.10 -14.39 20.14
C LEU A 110 -3.56 -13.93 20.23
N GLU A 111 -4.16 -13.96 21.41
CA GLU A 111 -5.51 -13.42 21.63
C GLU A 111 -5.57 -11.95 21.25
N GLN A 112 -4.59 -11.14 21.67
CA GLN A 112 -4.51 -9.73 21.27
C GLN A 112 -4.36 -9.54 19.74
N PHE A 113 -3.50 -10.34 19.12
CA PHE A 113 -3.32 -10.32 17.67
C PHE A 113 -4.64 -10.65 16.95
N TYR A 114 -5.28 -11.75 17.33
CA TYR A 114 -6.56 -12.17 16.74
C TYR A 114 -7.73 -11.23 17.05
N ASP A 115 -7.70 -10.52 18.18
CA ASP A 115 -8.71 -9.48 18.48
C ASP A 115 -8.64 -8.32 17.46
N GLY A 116 -7.42 -7.88 17.10
CA GLY A 116 -7.24 -6.89 16.05
C GLY A 116 -7.64 -7.39 14.67
N LEU A 117 -7.21 -8.60 14.32
CA LEU A 117 -7.56 -9.25 13.06
C LEU A 117 -9.07 -9.41 12.88
N LYS A 118 -9.75 -9.91 13.91
CA LYS A 118 -11.22 -10.08 13.92
C LYS A 118 -11.94 -8.75 13.79
N LEU A 119 -11.45 -7.69 14.45
CA LEU A 119 -12.04 -6.34 14.34
C LEU A 119 -11.98 -5.83 12.88
N ALA A 120 -10.85 -5.98 12.20
CA ALA A 120 -10.74 -5.62 10.78
C ALA A 120 -11.72 -6.43 9.92
N CYS A 121 -11.79 -7.75 10.14
CA CYS A 121 -12.71 -8.64 9.44
C CYS A 121 -14.18 -8.28 9.68
N GLU A 122 -14.55 -7.91 10.89
CA GLU A 122 -15.92 -7.47 11.22
C GLU A 122 -16.31 -6.18 10.49
N LEU A 123 -15.44 -5.16 10.53
CA LEU A 123 -15.69 -3.87 9.87
C LEU A 123 -15.80 -3.99 8.35
N HIS A 124 -15.05 -4.90 7.76
CA HIS A 124 -15.04 -5.13 6.32
C HIS A 124 -15.92 -6.29 5.85
N HIS A 125 -16.62 -7.00 6.77
CA HIS A 125 -17.47 -8.16 6.50
C HIS A 125 -16.72 -9.31 5.80
N VAL A 126 -15.52 -9.63 6.31
CA VAL A 126 -14.64 -10.68 5.80
C VAL A 126 -14.61 -11.87 6.74
N ASP A 127 -14.69 -13.07 6.19
CA ASP A 127 -14.63 -14.31 6.97
C ASP A 127 -13.19 -14.81 7.11
N ILE A 128 -12.80 -15.21 8.31
CA ILE A 128 -11.56 -15.97 8.53
C ILE A 128 -11.91 -17.44 8.28
N VAL A 129 -11.43 -18.02 7.17
CA VAL A 129 -11.85 -19.36 6.73
C VAL A 129 -10.81 -20.45 6.91
N GLY A 130 -9.61 -20.09 7.35
CA GLY A 130 -8.54 -21.06 7.58
C GLY A 130 -7.21 -20.40 7.86
N GLY A 131 -6.17 -21.21 7.87
CA GLY A 131 -4.79 -20.75 8.09
C GLY A 131 -3.90 -21.90 8.52
N ASP A 132 -2.70 -21.54 8.95
CA ASP A 132 -1.72 -22.46 9.48
C ASP A 132 -0.94 -21.82 10.63
N THR A 133 -0.47 -22.64 11.57
CA THR A 133 0.36 -22.18 12.69
C THR A 133 1.58 -23.05 12.84
N THR A 134 2.75 -22.45 12.75
CA THR A 134 4.01 -23.15 12.86
C THR A 134 4.99 -22.41 13.78
N SER A 135 6.12 -23.04 14.07
CA SER A 135 7.17 -22.42 14.86
C SER A 135 8.17 -21.63 14.00
N SER A 136 8.67 -20.52 14.56
CA SER A 136 9.80 -19.74 14.02
C SER A 136 10.99 -19.83 14.93
N VAL A 137 12.20 -19.83 14.36
CA VAL A 137 13.47 -19.74 15.13
C VAL A 137 13.75 -18.29 15.54
N THR A 138 13.25 -17.34 14.74
CA THR A 138 13.53 -15.89 14.89
C THR A 138 12.26 -15.07 14.70
N GLY A 139 11.69 -14.55 15.76
CA GLY A 139 10.60 -13.57 15.64
C GLY A 139 9.26 -14.12 15.18
N LEU A 140 8.43 -13.21 14.70
CA LEU A 140 7.07 -13.42 14.21
C LEU A 140 7.01 -13.21 12.68
N ALA A 141 6.39 -14.16 11.98
CA ALA A 141 6.04 -14.01 10.57
C ALA A 141 4.54 -14.25 10.39
N ILE A 142 3.90 -13.42 9.57
CA ILE A 142 2.46 -13.47 9.31
C ILE A 142 2.26 -13.44 7.79
N SER A 143 1.55 -14.42 7.26
CA SER A 143 1.11 -14.41 5.87
C SER A 143 -0.41 -14.50 5.82
N ILE A 144 -1.04 -13.53 5.16
CA ILE A 144 -2.48 -13.52 4.95
C ILE A 144 -2.75 -13.59 3.46
N THR A 145 -3.59 -14.55 3.08
CA THR A 145 -4.15 -14.60 1.71
C THR A 145 -5.58 -14.12 1.77
N CYS A 146 -5.91 -13.10 1.00
CA CYS A 146 -7.26 -12.57 0.88
C CYS A 146 -7.88 -12.97 -0.46
N ILE A 147 -9.12 -13.42 -0.41
CA ILE A 147 -9.96 -13.73 -1.56
C ILE A 147 -11.08 -12.71 -1.59
N GLY A 148 -11.21 -12.02 -2.72
CA GLY A 148 -12.27 -11.06 -2.98
C GLY A 148 -13.06 -11.40 -4.23
N GLU A 149 -14.09 -10.63 -4.51
CA GLU A 149 -14.89 -10.77 -5.73
C GLU A 149 -15.17 -9.40 -6.36
N ALA A 150 -15.36 -9.39 -7.67
CA ALA A 150 -15.84 -8.23 -8.42
C ALA A 150 -16.78 -8.64 -9.54
N ASP A 151 -17.63 -7.71 -10.01
CA ASP A 151 -18.37 -7.87 -11.26
C ASP A 151 -17.36 -7.82 -12.42
N LYS A 152 -17.53 -8.69 -13.44
CA LYS A 152 -16.58 -8.81 -14.57
C LYS A 152 -16.22 -7.50 -15.25
N ASP A 153 -17.21 -6.64 -15.43
CA ASP A 153 -17.06 -5.34 -16.11
C ASP A 153 -16.59 -4.21 -15.17
N LYS A 154 -16.45 -4.50 -13.86
CA LYS A 154 -16.10 -3.50 -12.85
C LYS A 154 -14.67 -3.59 -12.34
N VAL A 155 -13.96 -4.69 -12.60
CA VAL A 155 -12.54 -4.78 -12.22
C VAL A 155 -11.76 -3.61 -12.81
N VAL A 156 -10.92 -3.02 -11.99
CA VAL A 156 -9.99 -1.96 -12.38
C VAL A 156 -8.56 -2.48 -12.22
N TYR A 157 -7.73 -2.20 -13.19
CA TYR A 157 -6.34 -2.62 -13.25
C TYR A 157 -5.41 -1.42 -13.13
N ARG A 158 -4.11 -1.66 -12.98
CA ARG A 158 -3.07 -0.61 -13.06
C ARG A 158 -2.91 -0.08 -14.49
N ASN A 159 -3.25 -0.88 -15.49
CA ASN A 159 -3.15 -0.56 -16.91
C ASN A 159 -4.49 -0.05 -17.45
N GLY A 160 -4.58 1.16 -17.87
CA GLY A 160 -5.82 1.68 -18.45
C GLY A 160 -5.91 3.19 -18.40
N ALA A 161 -4.93 3.82 -17.77
CA ALA A 161 -4.79 5.27 -17.77
C ALA A 161 -4.56 5.78 -19.21
N GLN A 162 -5.21 6.88 -19.56
CA GLN A 162 -5.15 7.48 -20.89
C GLN A 162 -4.64 8.92 -20.81
N ASP A 163 -4.04 9.38 -21.91
CA ASP A 163 -3.64 10.80 -22.05
C ASP A 163 -4.81 11.72 -21.69
N THR A 164 -4.54 12.71 -20.85
CA THR A 164 -5.48 13.69 -20.28
C THR A 164 -6.35 13.17 -19.11
N ASP A 165 -6.27 11.91 -18.72
CA ASP A 165 -6.95 11.45 -17.50
C ASP A 165 -6.46 12.23 -16.28
N LEU A 166 -7.38 12.52 -15.37
CA LEU A 166 -7.05 13.12 -14.08
C LEU A 166 -6.44 12.07 -13.15
N ILE A 167 -5.41 12.47 -12.42
CA ILE A 167 -4.81 11.66 -11.35
C ILE A 167 -5.45 12.08 -10.04
N CYS A 168 -6.04 11.13 -9.34
CA CYS A 168 -6.73 11.32 -8.08
C CYS A 168 -6.12 10.48 -6.97
N VAL A 169 -6.11 10.99 -5.75
CA VAL A 169 -5.77 10.24 -4.54
C VAL A 169 -6.87 10.39 -3.50
N SER A 170 -7.06 9.36 -2.69
CA SER A 170 -7.90 9.44 -1.50
C SER A 170 -7.10 9.98 -0.30
N GLY A 171 -7.81 10.49 0.73
CA GLY A 171 -7.24 10.92 1.99
C GLY A 171 -6.07 11.90 1.87
N ASP A 172 -4.99 11.62 2.59
CA ASP A 172 -3.73 12.35 2.61
C ASP A 172 -2.53 11.39 2.73
N LEU A 173 -1.34 11.90 2.45
CA LEU A 173 -0.14 11.08 2.24
C LEU A 173 1.00 11.46 3.17
N GLY A 174 1.86 10.48 3.45
CA GLY A 174 3.06 10.62 4.24
C GLY A 174 2.84 10.52 5.76
N GLY A 175 1.58 10.39 6.20
CA GLY A 175 1.22 10.28 7.62
C GLY A 175 1.78 9.02 8.26
N ALA A 176 1.66 7.89 7.60
CA ALA A 176 2.20 6.62 8.07
C ALA A 176 3.72 6.68 8.22
N TYR A 177 4.42 7.22 7.23
CA TYR A 177 5.88 7.37 7.30
C TYR A 177 6.32 8.30 8.43
N MET A 178 5.63 9.39 8.68
CA MET A 178 5.93 10.27 9.82
C MET A 178 5.67 9.59 11.17
N GLY A 179 4.64 8.76 11.25
CA GLY A 179 4.39 7.89 12.41
C GLY A 179 5.54 6.92 12.65
N LEU A 180 6.03 6.26 11.60
CA LEU A 180 7.19 5.38 11.67
C LEU A 180 8.45 6.11 12.15
N GLN A 181 8.76 7.28 11.58
CA GLN A 181 9.94 8.06 11.96
C GLN A 181 9.87 8.51 13.44
N LEU A 182 8.70 8.87 13.91
CA LEU A 182 8.47 9.18 15.33
C LEU A 182 8.75 7.95 16.21
N LEU A 183 8.19 6.79 15.87
CA LEU A 183 8.35 5.54 16.63
C LEU A 183 9.82 5.07 16.65
N GLU A 184 10.53 5.15 15.54
CA GLU A 184 11.95 4.80 15.47
C GLU A 184 12.82 5.79 16.27
N ARG A 185 12.51 7.09 16.24
CA ARG A 185 13.19 8.09 17.07
C ARG A 185 13.02 7.78 18.56
N GLU A 186 11.78 7.57 19.00
CA GLU A 186 11.48 7.28 20.41
C GLU A 186 12.13 5.96 20.87
N LYS A 187 12.12 4.93 20.04
CA LYS A 187 12.83 3.68 20.31
C LYS A 187 14.33 3.90 20.51
N ALA A 188 14.97 4.72 19.66
CA ALA A 188 16.39 5.02 19.78
C ALA A 188 16.70 5.79 21.07
N VAL A 189 15.86 6.76 21.45
CA VAL A 189 15.98 7.52 22.72
C VAL A 189 15.79 6.62 23.93
N PHE A 190 14.78 5.74 23.90
CA PHE A 190 14.48 4.81 25.01
C PHE A 190 15.60 3.79 25.24
N GLN A 191 16.25 3.30 24.19
CA GLN A 191 17.40 2.38 24.32
C GLN A 191 18.62 3.06 24.98
N GLY A 192 18.70 4.40 24.88
CA GLY A 192 19.80 5.20 25.48
C GLY A 192 19.54 5.71 26.90
N ALA A 193 18.30 5.73 27.38
CA ALA A 193 17.90 6.36 28.65
C ALA A 193 16.94 5.48 29.47
N LYS A 194 17.35 5.07 30.67
CA LYS A 194 16.57 4.16 31.55
C LYS A 194 15.24 4.75 32.08
N GLU A 195 14.98 6.05 31.95
CA GLU A 195 13.82 6.74 32.53
C GLU A 195 13.05 7.61 31.51
N ALA A 196 13.28 7.44 30.20
CA ALA A 196 12.54 8.19 29.19
C ALA A 196 11.14 7.58 29.00
N ASN A 197 10.09 8.36 29.23
CA ASN A 197 8.74 8.04 28.81
C ASN A 197 8.48 8.78 27.50
N PRO A 198 8.18 8.07 26.40
CA PRO A 198 7.80 8.71 25.16
C PRO A 198 6.59 9.62 25.34
N ASP A 199 6.62 10.84 24.83
CA ASP A 199 5.46 11.73 24.78
C ASP A 199 4.88 11.73 23.36
N PHE A 200 3.72 11.11 23.24
CA PHE A 200 2.97 11.03 21.98
C PHE A 200 1.80 12.02 21.91
N SER A 201 1.66 12.92 22.88
CA SER A 201 0.57 13.91 22.93
C SER A 201 0.56 14.78 21.67
N GLY A 202 -0.61 14.85 21.01
CA GLY A 202 -0.79 15.59 19.76
C GLY A 202 -0.14 14.95 18.53
N LYS A 203 0.24 13.67 18.63
CA LYS A 203 0.78 12.88 17.52
C LYS A 203 -0.11 11.67 17.16
N GLU A 204 -1.32 11.64 17.71
CA GLU A 204 -2.23 10.49 17.62
C GLU A 204 -2.54 10.13 16.16
N TYR A 205 -2.73 11.15 15.31
CA TYR A 205 -3.06 10.95 13.89
C TYR A 205 -1.98 10.17 13.15
N ILE A 206 -0.72 10.63 13.19
CA ILE A 206 0.38 9.97 12.47
C ILE A 206 0.69 8.57 13.03
N LEU A 207 0.50 8.38 14.35
CA LEU A 207 0.64 7.07 14.97
C LEU A 207 -0.47 6.11 14.52
N GLU A 208 -1.72 6.58 14.43
CA GLU A 208 -2.83 5.79 13.93
C GLU A 208 -2.59 5.40 12.46
N ARG A 209 -2.15 6.34 11.62
CA ARG A 209 -1.80 6.08 10.21
C ARG A 209 -0.78 4.96 10.06
N GLN A 210 0.24 4.89 10.94
CA GLN A 210 1.28 3.86 10.89
C GLN A 210 0.85 2.53 11.51
N LEU A 211 0.22 2.59 12.70
CA LEU A 211 -0.04 1.39 13.50
C LEU A 211 -1.37 0.72 13.17
N LYS A 212 -2.34 1.48 12.69
CA LYS A 212 -3.70 1.05 12.39
C LYS A 212 -4.23 1.73 11.13
N PRO A 213 -3.60 1.49 9.96
CA PRO A 213 -4.09 2.05 8.70
C PRO A 213 -5.50 1.56 8.36
N GLU A 214 -6.18 2.25 7.45
CA GLU A 214 -7.52 1.90 6.99
C GLU A 214 -7.52 1.61 5.48
N ALA A 215 -8.16 0.50 5.08
CA ALA A 215 -8.42 0.23 3.67
C ALA A 215 -9.65 1.04 3.21
N ARG A 216 -9.54 1.69 2.04
CA ARG A 216 -10.48 2.74 1.60
C ARG A 216 -11.76 2.19 0.95
N LYS A 217 -12.47 1.30 1.68
CA LYS A 217 -13.82 0.83 1.33
C LYS A 217 -14.78 2.00 1.05
N ASP A 218 -14.71 3.05 1.90
CA ASP A 218 -15.56 4.23 1.79
C ASP A 218 -15.44 4.94 0.44
N ILE A 219 -14.23 5.00 -0.11
CA ILE A 219 -13.96 5.63 -1.42
C ILE A 219 -14.54 4.78 -2.55
N ILE A 220 -14.37 3.46 -2.51
CA ILE A 220 -14.97 2.55 -3.49
C ILE A 220 -16.49 2.69 -3.51
N GLU A 221 -17.13 2.74 -2.32
CA GLU A 221 -18.59 2.95 -2.21
C GLU A 221 -19.03 4.32 -2.75
N LYS A 222 -18.26 5.39 -2.48
CA LYS A 222 -18.54 6.75 -2.99
C LYS A 222 -18.40 6.82 -4.52
N LEU A 223 -17.36 6.22 -5.09
CA LEU A 223 -17.16 6.13 -6.55
C LEU A 223 -18.30 5.35 -7.21
N ALA A 224 -18.67 4.20 -6.64
CA ALA A 224 -19.78 3.39 -7.14
C ALA A 224 -21.11 4.16 -7.09
N LYS A 225 -21.41 4.86 -5.98
CA LYS A 225 -22.60 5.70 -5.83
C LYS A 225 -22.62 6.88 -6.84
N ALA A 226 -21.47 7.45 -7.12
CA ALA A 226 -21.33 8.48 -8.15
C ALA A 226 -21.38 7.92 -9.58
N GLY A 227 -21.35 6.58 -9.77
CA GLY A 227 -21.28 5.93 -11.08
C GLY A 227 -19.98 6.23 -11.81
N ILE A 228 -18.88 6.46 -11.09
CA ILE A 228 -17.55 6.69 -11.62
C ILE A 228 -16.77 5.37 -11.54
N LYS A 229 -16.27 4.92 -12.70
CA LYS A 229 -15.33 3.80 -12.78
C LYS A 229 -13.95 4.36 -13.11
N PRO A 230 -12.92 4.17 -12.26
CA PRO A 230 -11.55 4.55 -12.60
C PRO A 230 -11.06 3.85 -13.88
N THR A 231 -10.19 4.52 -14.61
CA THR A 231 -9.51 3.95 -15.79
C THR A 231 -8.31 3.09 -15.39
N ALA A 232 -7.58 3.50 -14.34
CA ALA A 232 -6.57 2.70 -13.66
C ALA A 232 -6.62 2.97 -12.14
N MET A 233 -6.20 2.00 -11.33
CA MET A 233 -6.19 2.17 -9.87
C MET A 233 -5.20 1.22 -9.22
N MET A 234 -4.61 1.64 -8.11
CA MET A 234 -3.87 0.83 -7.15
C MET A 234 -3.87 1.51 -5.77
N ASP A 235 -3.48 0.81 -4.73
CA ASP A 235 -3.27 1.41 -3.42
C ASP A 235 -1.84 1.92 -3.26
N ILE A 236 -1.62 2.82 -2.30
CA ILE A 236 -0.31 3.44 -2.04
C ILE A 236 0.34 2.71 -0.85
N SER A 237 1.19 1.73 -1.17
CA SER A 237 1.94 0.92 -0.21
C SER A 237 3.41 1.33 -0.10
N ASP A 238 4.07 1.68 -1.20
CA ASP A 238 5.50 2.02 -1.24
C ASP A 238 5.76 3.54 -1.37
N GLY A 239 4.72 4.30 -1.67
CA GLY A 239 4.73 5.75 -1.81
C GLY A 239 4.26 6.22 -3.19
N LEU A 240 3.62 7.39 -3.23
CA LEU A 240 2.95 7.93 -4.40
C LEU A 240 3.79 7.87 -5.69
N SER A 241 5.10 8.11 -5.60
CA SER A 241 6.00 8.07 -6.76
C SER A 241 6.11 6.68 -7.37
N SER A 242 6.21 5.64 -6.55
CA SER A 242 6.30 4.25 -6.99
C SER A 242 5.05 3.85 -7.75
N GLU A 243 3.90 4.06 -7.16
CA GLU A 243 2.60 3.67 -7.71
C GLU A 243 2.26 4.44 -8.97
N LEU A 244 2.58 5.73 -9.06
CA LEU A 244 2.43 6.51 -10.29
C LEU A 244 3.28 5.94 -11.43
N LEU A 245 4.54 5.60 -11.14
CA LEU A 245 5.43 4.99 -12.12
C LEU A 245 4.92 3.62 -12.58
N HIS A 246 4.28 2.84 -11.69
CA HIS A 246 3.64 1.58 -12.05
C HIS A 246 2.45 1.79 -12.99
N ILE A 247 1.52 2.71 -12.66
CA ILE A 247 0.39 3.03 -13.53
C ILE A 247 0.88 3.52 -14.89
N CYS A 248 1.82 4.46 -14.92
CA CYS A 248 2.35 5.00 -16.17
C CYS A 248 3.04 3.95 -17.02
N SER A 249 3.89 3.11 -16.40
CA SER A 249 4.62 2.04 -17.10
C SER A 249 3.68 0.98 -17.68
N GLN A 250 2.61 0.60 -16.96
CA GLN A 250 1.66 -0.41 -17.44
C GLN A 250 0.64 0.15 -18.42
N SER A 251 0.43 1.46 -18.43
CA SER A 251 -0.48 2.14 -19.35
C SER A 251 0.22 2.75 -20.59
N ASP A 252 1.55 2.65 -20.67
CA ASP A 252 2.38 3.29 -21.70
C ASP A 252 2.09 4.82 -21.78
N THR A 253 2.22 5.49 -20.63
CA THR A 253 1.91 6.92 -20.46
C THR A 253 2.98 7.62 -19.63
N GLY A 254 2.91 8.96 -19.59
CA GLY A 254 3.61 9.79 -18.62
C GLY A 254 2.63 10.46 -17.66
N CYS A 255 3.13 11.29 -16.76
CA CYS A 255 2.28 12.05 -15.85
C CYS A 255 2.87 13.39 -15.44
N ARG A 256 1.99 14.30 -14.98
CA ARG A 256 2.33 15.53 -14.28
C ARG A 256 1.58 15.58 -12.96
N VAL A 257 2.32 15.66 -11.86
CA VAL A 257 1.77 15.79 -10.50
C VAL A 257 2.14 17.16 -9.97
N TYR A 258 1.19 17.86 -9.39
CA TYR A 258 1.38 19.21 -8.86
C TYR A 258 1.64 19.14 -7.35
N GLU A 259 2.83 19.57 -6.91
CA GLU A 259 3.25 19.56 -5.52
C GLU A 259 2.21 20.20 -4.58
N GLU A 260 1.66 21.36 -4.97
CA GLU A 260 0.68 22.10 -4.19
C GLU A 260 -0.67 21.39 -4.00
N ARG A 261 -0.94 20.34 -4.80
CA ARG A 261 -2.19 19.58 -4.77
C ARG A 261 -2.09 18.26 -4.04
N ILE A 262 -0.87 17.82 -3.69
CA ILE A 262 -0.68 16.61 -2.89
C ILE A 262 -1.29 16.86 -1.51
N PRO A 263 -2.28 16.07 -1.09
CA PRO A 263 -2.91 16.26 0.21
C PRO A 263 -1.95 15.77 1.32
N ILE A 264 -1.70 16.65 2.29
CA ILE A 264 -0.84 16.38 3.45
C ILE A 264 -1.55 16.90 4.69
N ASP A 265 -1.71 16.05 5.71
CA ASP A 265 -2.29 16.45 6.98
C ASP A 265 -1.37 17.41 7.75
N TYR A 266 -1.97 18.24 8.58
CA TYR A 266 -1.24 19.22 9.40
C TYR A 266 -0.25 18.56 10.37
N GLN A 267 -0.63 17.44 11.03
CA GLN A 267 0.28 16.75 11.96
C GLN A 267 1.45 16.11 11.21
N THR A 268 1.22 15.60 9.99
CA THR A 268 2.27 15.09 9.10
C THR A 268 3.28 16.21 8.76
N ALA A 269 2.79 17.39 8.39
CA ALA A 269 3.65 18.52 8.06
C ALA A 269 4.46 19.02 9.27
N VAL A 270 3.83 19.15 10.45
CA VAL A 270 4.50 19.54 11.70
C VAL A 270 5.58 18.53 12.09
N MET A 271 5.29 17.23 12.00
CA MET A 271 6.26 16.20 12.33
C MET A 271 7.45 16.19 11.36
N ALA A 272 7.21 16.39 10.07
CA ALA A 272 8.28 16.50 9.09
C ALA A 272 9.20 17.71 9.39
N GLU A 273 8.63 18.87 9.80
CA GLU A 273 9.40 20.04 10.23
C GLU A 273 10.22 19.73 11.50
N GLU A 274 9.63 19.08 12.51
CA GLU A 274 10.34 18.68 13.74
C GLU A 274 11.54 17.78 13.45
N LEU A 275 11.42 16.90 12.43
CA LEU A 275 12.48 15.98 12.01
C LEU A 275 13.43 16.59 10.96
N ASN A 276 13.22 17.85 10.57
CA ASN A 276 13.95 18.52 9.49
C ASN A 276 13.92 17.74 8.17
N MET A 277 12.75 17.19 7.82
CA MET A 277 12.49 16.43 6.60
C MET A 277 11.61 17.23 5.65
N ASN A 278 11.80 17.02 4.34
CA ASN A 278 10.92 17.61 3.34
C ASN A 278 9.61 16.80 3.26
N VAL A 279 8.49 17.41 3.61
CA VAL A 279 7.20 16.73 3.70
C VAL A 279 6.69 16.23 2.34
N THR A 280 6.98 16.95 1.25
CA THR A 280 6.63 16.49 -0.11
C THR A 280 7.37 15.20 -0.45
N THR A 281 8.65 15.11 -0.10
CA THR A 281 9.42 13.88 -0.27
C THR A 281 8.85 12.73 0.58
N CYS A 282 8.39 13.01 1.79
CA CYS A 282 7.73 12.02 2.65
C CYS A 282 6.43 11.50 2.03
N ALA A 283 5.59 12.37 1.49
CA ALA A 283 4.36 11.98 0.80
C ALA A 283 4.62 11.20 -0.51
N LEU A 284 5.69 11.55 -1.23
CA LEU A 284 6.06 10.87 -2.48
C LEU A 284 6.66 9.48 -2.27
N ASN A 285 7.39 9.27 -1.17
CA ASN A 285 8.22 8.07 -1.00
C ASN A 285 8.05 7.38 0.37
N GLY A 286 7.12 7.83 1.20
CA GLY A 286 6.97 7.32 2.57
C GLY A 286 6.38 5.91 2.66
N GLY A 287 5.38 5.63 1.86
CA GLY A 287 4.67 4.35 1.86
C GLY A 287 3.75 4.10 3.07
N GLU A 288 3.12 2.94 3.06
CA GLU A 288 2.19 2.44 4.08
C GLU A 288 0.94 3.32 4.35
N ASP A 289 0.60 4.23 3.42
CA ASP A 289 -0.57 5.09 3.56
C ASP A 289 -1.88 4.33 3.27
N TYR A 290 -1.86 3.31 2.41
CA TYR A 290 -3.01 2.48 1.99
C TYR A 290 -4.18 3.31 1.47
N GLU A 291 -3.88 4.50 0.95
CA GLU A 291 -4.81 5.33 0.20
C GLU A 291 -4.91 4.82 -1.24
N LEU A 292 -5.99 5.17 -1.94
CA LEU A 292 -6.18 4.79 -3.33
C LEU A 292 -5.61 5.87 -4.25
N LEU A 293 -4.75 5.46 -5.18
CA LEU A 293 -4.32 6.22 -6.34
C LEU A 293 -5.10 5.72 -7.56
N PHE A 294 -5.77 6.60 -8.28
CA PHE A 294 -6.54 6.22 -9.44
C PHE A 294 -6.63 7.32 -10.50
N THR A 295 -6.98 6.91 -11.71
CA THR A 295 -7.20 7.83 -12.82
C THR A 295 -8.65 7.79 -13.30
N VAL A 296 -9.16 8.95 -13.75
CA VAL A 296 -10.49 9.08 -14.34
C VAL A 296 -10.44 10.02 -15.56
N PRO A 297 -11.33 9.85 -16.56
CA PRO A 297 -11.41 10.77 -17.70
C PRO A 297 -11.60 12.21 -17.25
N LEU A 298 -11.02 13.17 -17.98
CA LEU A 298 -11.15 14.60 -17.71
C LEU A 298 -12.64 15.04 -17.61
N THR A 299 -13.54 14.38 -18.32
CA THR A 299 -15.00 14.64 -18.28
C THR A 299 -15.62 14.39 -16.90
N GLU A 300 -14.95 13.62 -16.03
CA GLU A 300 -15.39 13.33 -14.67
C GLU A 300 -14.93 14.37 -13.64
N HIS A 301 -14.21 15.43 -14.06
CA HIS A 301 -13.58 16.40 -13.15
C HIS A 301 -14.54 16.97 -12.08
N GLU A 302 -15.69 17.49 -12.51
CA GLU A 302 -16.66 18.11 -11.58
C GLU A 302 -17.23 17.07 -10.61
N ARG A 303 -17.52 15.86 -11.11
CA ARG A 303 -18.11 14.78 -10.32
C ARG A 303 -17.14 14.21 -9.30
N VAL A 304 -15.89 13.92 -9.71
CA VAL A 304 -14.86 13.37 -8.81
C VAL A 304 -14.41 14.40 -7.78
N SER A 305 -14.29 15.66 -8.17
CA SER A 305 -13.91 16.76 -7.26
C SER A 305 -14.97 17.06 -6.18
N ALA A 306 -16.22 16.69 -6.42
CA ALA A 306 -17.31 16.83 -5.45
C ALA A 306 -17.33 15.70 -4.39
N ILE A 307 -16.55 14.65 -4.56
CA ILE A 307 -16.48 13.53 -3.60
C ILE A 307 -15.53 13.90 -2.45
N GLU A 308 -16.07 13.97 -1.24
CA GLU A 308 -15.28 14.20 -0.04
C GLU A 308 -14.26 13.07 0.18
N GLY A 309 -13.01 13.45 0.47
CA GLY A 309 -11.91 12.53 0.69
C GLY A 309 -11.15 12.17 -0.58
N ILE A 310 -11.46 12.79 -1.73
CA ILE A 310 -10.69 12.65 -2.98
C ILE A 310 -10.07 13.98 -3.37
N LYS A 311 -8.83 13.94 -3.84
CA LYS A 311 -8.11 15.10 -4.39
C LYS A 311 -7.57 14.80 -5.78
N VAL A 312 -7.81 15.72 -6.73
CA VAL A 312 -7.15 15.70 -8.04
C VAL A 312 -5.78 16.33 -7.88
N ILE A 313 -4.73 15.55 -8.10
CA ILE A 313 -3.34 15.97 -7.86
C ILE A 313 -2.54 16.20 -9.14
N GLY A 314 -3.05 15.76 -10.29
CA GLY A 314 -2.32 15.84 -11.56
C GLY A 314 -3.12 15.32 -12.73
N HIS A 315 -2.41 15.01 -13.80
CA HIS A 315 -2.99 14.40 -15.00
C HIS A 315 -1.99 13.48 -15.71
N ILE A 316 -2.53 12.54 -16.45
CA ILE A 316 -1.79 11.63 -17.33
C ILE A 316 -1.41 12.36 -18.62
N THR A 317 -0.23 12.06 -19.12
CA THR A 317 0.34 12.64 -20.34
C THR A 317 0.82 11.55 -21.28
N LYS A 318 1.23 11.93 -22.47
CA LYS A 318 1.88 11.02 -23.41
C LYS A 318 3.22 10.51 -22.87
N PRO A 319 3.63 9.27 -23.22
CA PRO A 319 4.84 8.65 -22.66
C PRO A 319 6.13 9.45 -22.95
N GLU A 320 6.20 10.17 -24.09
CA GLU A 320 7.38 10.95 -24.48
C GLU A 320 7.68 12.10 -23.50
N LEU A 321 6.67 12.54 -22.74
CA LEU A 321 6.84 13.60 -21.74
C LEU A 321 7.38 13.08 -20.40
N GLY A 322 7.43 11.75 -20.19
CA GLY A 322 7.89 11.14 -18.95
C GLY A 322 7.00 11.48 -17.75
N CYS A 323 7.47 11.15 -16.55
CA CYS A 323 6.77 11.36 -15.29
C CYS A 323 7.47 12.43 -14.46
N ALA A 324 6.76 13.51 -14.09
CA ALA A 324 7.36 14.62 -13.37
C ALA A 324 6.46 15.21 -12.29
N LEU A 325 7.11 15.70 -11.23
CA LEU A 325 6.54 16.58 -10.22
C LEU A 325 6.70 18.03 -10.69
N ILE A 326 5.62 18.79 -10.66
CA ILE A 326 5.61 20.22 -10.89
C ILE A 326 5.60 20.92 -9.54
N THR A 327 6.66 21.63 -9.22
CA THR A 327 6.78 22.38 -7.97
C THR A 327 5.96 23.67 -8.00
N ARG A 328 5.80 24.30 -6.82
CA ARG A 328 5.04 25.56 -6.69
C ARG A 328 5.58 26.71 -7.54
N ASP A 329 6.87 26.72 -7.80
CA ASP A 329 7.55 27.70 -8.66
C ASP A 329 7.57 27.30 -10.16
N GLY A 330 6.89 26.19 -10.51
CA GLY A 330 6.72 25.72 -11.88
C GLY A 330 7.91 24.94 -12.45
N GLN A 331 8.88 24.52 -11.61
CA GLN A 331 9.96 23.65 -12.07
C GLN A 331 9.48 22.21 -12.20
N GLU A 332 10.05 21.49 -13.18
CA GLU A 332 9.77 20.07 -13.40
C GLU A 332 10.91 19.22 -12.84
N PHE A 333 10.56 18.27 -11.97
CA PHE A 333 11.48 17.25 -11.45
C PHE A 333 11.00 15.87 -11.84
N GLU A 334 11.90 15.08 -12.43
CA GLU A 334 11.61 13.68 -12.75
C GLU A 334 11.20 12.90 -11.48
N LEU A 335 10.05 12.21 -11.54
CA LEU A 335 9.62 11.32 -10.46
C LEU A 335 10.53 10.10 -10.39
N LYS A 336 10.99 9.77 -9.19
CA LYS A 336 11.81 8.61 -8.90
C LYS A 336 11.25 7.87 -7.71
N ALA A 337 11.08 6.57 -7.84
CA ALA A 337 10.73 5.71 -6.73
C ALA A 337 11.95 5.58 -5.79
N GLN A 338 11.88 6.27 -4.66
CA GLN A 338 12.90 6.22 -3.60
C GLN A 338 12.33 5.63 -2.31
N GLY A 339 11.10 5.08 -2.37
CA GLY A 339 10.40 4.45 -1.29
C GLY A 339 11.12 3.20 -0.75
N TRP A 340 10.46 2.52 0.15
CA TRP A 340 11.00 1.31 0.76
C TRP A 340 11.33 0.24 -0.29
N ASN A 341 12.48 -0.40 -0.14
CA ASN A 341 12.88 -1.52 -0.96
C ASN A 341 13.54 -2.58 -0.06
N PRO A 342 12.87 -3.73 0.16
CA PRO A 342 13.33 -4.75 1.11
C PRO A 342 14.66 -5.39 0.72
N LEU A 343 15.07 -5.25 -0.56
CA LEU A 343 16.25 -5.90 -1.12
C LEU A 343 17.43 -4.94 -1.32
N LYS A 344 17.29 -3.64 -1.01
CA LYS A 344 18.42 -2.72 -0.95
C LYS A 344 19.13 -2.88 0.39
N GLU A 345 20.45 -3.01 0.37
CA GLU A 345 21.27 -2.90 1.57
C GLU A 345 21.07 -1.53 2.24
N LYS A 346 20.94 -1.54 3.57
CA LYS A 346 20.84 -0.33 4.39
C LYS A 346 22.14 0.43 4.43
#